data_b79075d5935a47768bb63015c9ac6440
#
_entry.id   b79075d5935a47768bb63015c9ac6440
#
_cell.length_a   1.000
_cell.length_b   1.000
_cell.length_c   1.000
_cell.angle_alpha   90.00
_cell.angle_beta   90.00
_cell.angle_gamma   90.00
#
_symmetry.space_group_name_H-M   'P 1'
#
loop_
_entity.id
_entity.type
_entity.pdbx_description
1 polymer ?
#
loop_
_entity_poly.entity_id
_entity_poly.type
_entity_poly.pdbx_seq_one_letter_code
_entity_poly.pdbx_strand_id
1 'polypeptide(L)'
;MTITPNNATIIREEKEVVVTLDEIQKGDIVICKPGEKIAVDGEIIDGVTHINEAFITGESKPAKKEIGSKVIAGSINYEGTIKYKAEKIGKESTVSEIVRLVANATATKAPIAKIADKISGYFVPVVLVISIISFVLWLIISKDIALAINIFVSILVVACPCSLGLATPLAIVISCLLYTS
;
A
#
# COMPACT_ATOMS: atom_id res chain seq x y z
N MET A 1 -1.66 5.41 15.22
CA MET A 1 -0.88 4.38 15.98
C MET A 1 0.47 4.26 15.30
N THR A 2 1.55 4.60 15.98
CA THR A 2 2.92 4.42 15.47
C THR A 2 3.25 2.93 15.42
N ILE A 3 3.75 2.44 14.29
CA ILE A 3 4.10 1.03 14.10
C ILE A 3 5.28 0.66 15.01
N THR A 4 6.29 1.53 15.11
CA THR A 4 7.48 1.36 15.95
C THR A 4 7.35 2.13 17.27
N PRO A 5 8.05 1.71 18.35
CA PRO A 5 8.11 2.47 19.59
C PRO A 5 8.88 3.79 19.39
N ASN A 6 8.70 4.76 20.28
CA ASN A 6 9.45 6.01 20.21
C ASN A 6 10.86 5.89 20.80
N ASN A 7 11.04 5.01 21.80
CA ASN A 7 12.28 4.80 22.53
C ASN A 7 12.64 3.31 22.54
N ALA A 8 13.92 3.02 22.70
CA ALA A 8 14.44 1.66 22.86
C ALA A 8 15.51 1.64 23.94
N THR A 9 15.68 0.49 24.58
CA THR A 9 16.77 0.25 25.53
C THR A 9 17.95 -0.39 24.80
N ILE A 10 19.10 0.24 24.82
CA ILE A 10 20.34 -0.28 24.23
C ILE A 10 21.40 -0.50 25.29
N ILE A 11 22.38 -1.36 24.97
CA ILE A 11 23.56 -1.55 25.82
C ILE A 11 24.71 -0.74 25.23
N ARG A 12 25.20 0.25 25.98
CA ARG A 12 26.44 0.98 25.69
C ARG A 12 27.34 0.95 26.92
N GLU A 13 28.61 0.61 26.79
CA GLU A 13 29.57 0.51 27.88
C GLU A 13 29.08 -0.36 29.06
N GLU A 14 28.47 -1.51 28.74
CA GLU A 14 27.87 -2.46 29.71
C GLU A 14 26.71 -1.91 30.55
N LYS A 15 26.15 -0.74 30.17
CA LYS A 15 25.00 -0.14 30.86
C LYS A 15 23.78 -0.09 29.93
N GLU A 16 22.62 -0.33 30.51
CA GLU A 16 21.34 -0.11 29.82
C GLU A 16 21.05 1.40 29.74
N VAL A 17 20.87 1.90 28.54
CA VAL A 17 20.52 3.29 28.26
C VAL A 17 19.28 3.33 27.38
N VAL A 18 18.32 4.16 27.76
CA VAL A 18 17.13 4.41 26.94
C VAL A 18 17.44 5.53 25.96
N VAL A 19 17.26 5.26 24.68
CA VAL A 19 17.53 6.20 23.59
C VAL A 19 16.33 6.31 22.65
N THR A 20 16.28 7.37 21.87
CA THR A 20 15.31 7.49 20.77
C THR A 20 15.72 6.63 19.60
N LEU A 21 14.76 6.28 18.71
CA LEU A 21 15.07 5.46 17.53
C LEU A 21 16.16 6.09 16.63
N ASP A 22 16.20 7.42 16.54
CA ASP A 22 17.15 8.15 15.70
C ASP A 22 18.59 8.09 16.24
N GLU A 23 18.78 7.76 17.50
CA GLU A 23 20.08 7.64 18.16
C GLU A 23 20.67 6.23 18.08
N ILE A 24 19.88 5.24 17.65
CA ILE A 24 20.35 3.87 17.49
C ILE A 24 21.26 3.79 16.26
N GLN A 25 22.42 3.14 16.44
CA GLN A 25 23.40 2.94 15.37
C GLN A 25 23.46 1.46 14.95
N LYS A 26 23.87 1.25 13.71
CA LYS A 26 24.07 -0.12 13.20
C LYS A 26 25.14 -0.83 14.03
N GLY A 27 24.78 -1.96 14.58
CA GLY A 27 25.63 -2.75 15.46
C GLY A 27 25.36 -2.57 16.96
N ASP A 28 24.52 -1.59 17.35
CA ASP A 28 24.08 -1.46 18.73
C ASP A 28 23.32 -2.73 19.19
N ILE A 29 23.51 -3.07 20.46
CA ILE A 29 22.77 -4.17 21.09
C ILE A 29 21.53 -3.59 21.73
N VAL A 30 20.37 -4.00 21.24
CA VAL A 30 19.06 -3.55 21.73
C VAL A 30 18.43 -4.64 22.58
N ILE A 31 17.86 -4.23 23.72
CA ILE A 31 17.11 -5.10 24.62
C ILE A 31 15.62 -4.90 24.31
N CYS A 32 14.89 -6.01 24.19
CA CYS A 32 13.44 -6.00 24.07
C CYS A 32 12.83 -6.93 25.12
N LYS A 33 12.02 -6.34 26.01
CA LYS A 33 11.34 -7.04 27.09
C LYS A 33 9.99 -7.58 26.62
N PRO A 34 9.38 -8.53 27.35
CA PRO A 34 8.04 -9.01 27.04
C PRO A 34 7.02 -7.86 26.98
N GLY A 35 6.14 -7.86 25.97
CA GLY A 35 5.16 -6.83 25.71
C GLY A 35 5.68 -5.61 24.96
N GLU A 36 6.98 -5.48 24.75
CA GLU A 36 7.56 -4.38 24.01
C GLU A 36 7.56 -4.66 22.49
N LYS A 37 7.61 -3.58 21.73
CA LYS A 37 7.80 -3.64 20.27
C LYS A 37 9.27 -3.62 19.92
N ILE A 38 9.65 -4.40 18.92
CA ILE A 38 10.99 -4.35 18.32
C ILE A 38 11.21 -2.96 17.73
N ALA A 39 12.29 -2.31 18.12
CA ALA A 39 12.58 -0.92 17.76
C ALA A 39 13.13 -0.80 16.32
N VAL A 40 14.10 -1.65 15.97
CA VAL A 40 14.80 -1.66 14.69
C VAL A 40 15.00 -3.09 14.22
N ASP A 41 15.22 -3.29 12.91
CA ASP A 41 15.51 -4.61 12.36
C ASP A 41 16.87 -5.12 12.84
N GLY A 42 16.97 -6.41 13.14
CA GLY A 42 18.22 -6.97 13.62
C GLY A 42 18.20 -8.49 13.72
N GLU A 43 19.27 -9.03 14.35
CA GLU A 43 19.46 -10.45 14.59
C GLU A 43 19.59 -10.72 16.10
N ILE A 44 18.89 -11.73 16.61
CA ILE A 44 18.92 -12.12 18.02
C ILE A 44 20.31 -12.72 18.35
N ILE A 45 20.95 -12.16 19.35
CA ILE A 45 22.24 -12.61 19.87
C ILE A 45 22.14 -13.33 21.23
N ASP A 46 21.02 -13.09 21.96
CA ASP A 46 20.79 -13.70 23.28
C ASP A 46 19.29 -13.77 23.55
N GLY A 47 18.84 -14.87 24.15
CA GLY A 47 17.45 -15.11 24.52
C GLY A 47 16.65 -15.93 23.51
N VAL A 48 15.44 -16.32 23.94
CA VAL A 48 14.43 -17.04 23.13
C VAL A 48 13.09 -16.41 23.41
N THR A 49 12.27 -16.24 22.37
CA THR A 49 10.97 -15.56 22.49
C THR A 49 9.98 -16.07 21.43
N HIS A 50 8.72 -15.65 21.61
CA HIS A 50 7.70 -15.69 20.58
C HIS A 50 7.37 -14.24 20.13
N ILE A 51 7.52 -13.99 18.84
CA ILE A 51 7.30 -12.65 18.23
C ILE A 51 6.09 -12.69 17.32
N ASN A 52 5.20 -11.69 17.49
CA ASN A 52 4.08 -11.47 16.60
C ASN A 52 4.52 -10.56 15.44
N GLU A 53 4.57 -11.12 14.26
CA GLU A 53 4.90 -10.43 13.00
C GLU A 53 3.66 -10.27 12.10
N ALA A 54 2.44 -10.40 12.65
CA ALA A 54 1.18 -10.43 11.90
C ALA A 54 0.97 -9.21 11.00
N PHE A 55 1.51 -8.05 11.37
CA PHE A 55 1.38 -6.82 10.58
C PHE A 55 2.17 -6.86 9.25
N ILE A 56 3.15 -7.79 9.12
CA ILE A 56 3.91 -7.99 7.87
C ILE A 56 3.48 -9.29 7.19
N THR A 57 3.42 -10.39 7.95
CA THR A 57 3.15 -11.72 7.40
C THR A 57 1.67 -12.02 7.20
N GLY A 58 0.79 -11.28 7.90
CA GLY A 58 -0.65 -11.56 7.97
C GLY A 58 -1.00 -12.78 8.85
N GLU A 59 -0.02 -13.51 9.36
CA GLU A 59 -0.23 -14.67 10.22
C GLU A 59 -0.40 -14.23 11.68
N SER A 60 -1.54 -14.58 12.31
CA SER A 60 -1.82 -14.22 13.70
C SER A 60 -1.06 -15.07 14.73
N LYS A 61 -0.41 -16.15 14.30
CA LYS A 61 0.33 -17.05 15.20
C LYS A 61 1.73 -16.49 15.46
N PRO A 62 2.13 -16.27 16.74
CA PRO A 62 3.47 -15.82 17.06
C PRO A 62 4.52 -16.86 16.62
N ALA A 63 5.58 -16.38 15.98
CA ALA A 63 6.70 -17.21 15.55
C ALA A 63 7.74 -17.34 16.67
N LYS A 64 8.20 -18.56 16.94
CA LYS A 64 9.33 -18.80 17.84
C LYS A 64 10.59 -18.24 17.20
N LYS A 65 11.34 -17.43 17.95
CA LYS A 65 12.63 -16.85 17.55
C LYS A 65 13.68 -17.19 18.59
N GLU A 66 14.86 -17.55 18.13
CA GLU A 66 16.00 -17.93 18.93
C GLU A 66 17.28 -17.28 18.39
N ILE A 67 18.42 -17.51 19.02
CA ILE A 67 19.71 -16.92 18.61
C ILE A 67 19.94 -17.16 17.11
N GLY A 68 20.34 -16.13 16.38
CA GLY A 68 20.51 -16.13 14.93
C GLY A 68 19.22 -15.84 14.13
N SER A 69 18.06 -15.75 14.78
CA SER A 69 16.81 -15.40 14.11
C SER A 69 16.73 -13.90 13.85
N LYS A 70 16.20 -13.53 12.68
CA LYS A 70 15.95 -12.11 12.34
C LYS A 70 14.67 -11.63 13.00
N VAL A 71 14.69 -10.38 13.48
CA VAL A 71 13.55 -9.65 14.02
C VAL A 71 13.29 -8.38 13.21
N ILE A 72 12.04 -8.00 13.09
CA ILE A 72 11.58 -6.89 12.26
C ILE A 72 11.00 -5.80 13.14
N ALA A 73 11.37 -4.56 12.87
CA ALA A 73 10.88 -3.38 13.58
C ALA A 73 9.34 -3.32 13.57
N GLY A 74 8.74 -3.01 14.72
CA GLY A 74 7.28 -2.95 14.89
C GLY A 74 6.62 -4.27 15.29
N SER A 75 7.32 -5.40 15.21
CA SER A 75 6.84 -6.69 15.77
C SER A 75 6.74 -6.63 17.29
N ILE A 76 5.86 -7.43 17.87
CA ILE A 76 5.63 -7.45 19.32
C ILE A 76 6.28 -8.69 19.93
N ASN A 77 7.14 -8.48 20.95
CA ASN A 77 7.70 -9.53 21.74
C ASN A 77 6.68 -10.00 22.80
N TYR A 78 6.28 -11.27 22.78
CA TYR A 78 5.32 -11.79 23.76
C TYR A 78 5.96 -12.35 25.01
N GLU A 79 7.08 -13.04 24.87
CA GLU A 79 7.68 -13.82 25.97
C GLU A 79 9.20 -13.66 25.94
N GLY A 80 9.81 -13.73 27.13
CA GLY A 80 11.25 -13.68 27.26
C GLY A 80 11.86 -12.31 26.92
N THR A 81 12.97 -12.01 27.55
CA THR A 81 13.78 -10.84 27.20
C THR A 81 14.81 -11.29 26.18
N ILE A 82 14.92 -10.56 25.09
CA ILE A 82 15.89 -10.82 24.04
C ILE A 82 16.87 -9.67 23.91
N LYS A 83 18.10 -9.98 23.52
CA LYS A 83 19.07 -9.01 23.02
C LYS A 83 19.31 -9.27 21.55
N TYR A 84 19.24 -8.23 20.77
CA TYR A 84 19.46 -8.33 19.32
C TYR A 84 20.36 -7.22 18.83
N LYS A 85 21.14 -7.52 17.81
CA LYS A 85 22.06 -6.56 17.18
C LYS A 85 21.34 -5.85 16.05
N ALA A 86 21.34 -4.50 16.09
CA ALA A 86 20.73 -3.66 15.06
C ALA A 86 21.45 -3.83 13.72
N GLU A 87 20.72 -4.18 12.65
CA GLU A 87 21.26 -4.35 11.31
C GLU A 87 20.79 -3.27 10.34
N LYS A 88 19.47 -2.97 10.32
CA LYS A 88 18.86 -1.98 9.43
C LYS A 88 18.14 -0.91 10.27
N ILE A 89 18.39 0.36 9.94
CA ILE A 89 17.92 1.48 10.72
C ILE A 89 17.22 2.51 9.83
N GLY A 90 16.19 3.16 10.37
CA GLY A 90 15.52 4.28 9.72
C GLY A 90 14.98 3.94 8.33
N LYS A 91 15.51 4.60 7.30
CA LYS A 91 15.05 4.43 5.90
C LYS A 91 15.38 3.06 5.28
N GLU A 92 16.35 2.36 5.84
CA GLU A 92 16.76 1.01 5.38
C GLU A 92 15.96 -0.09 6.08
N SER A 93 15.08 0.24 7.04
CA SER A 93 14.25 -0.77 7.72
C SER A 93 13.31 -1.45 6.74
N THR A 94 13.02 -2.72 7.01
CA THR A 94 12.10 -3.55 6.21
C THR A 94 10.74 -2.89 6.06
N VAL A 95 10.22 -2.25 7.11
CA VAL A 95 8.93 -1.52 7.08
C VAL A 95 9.00 -0.32 6.13
N SER A 96 10.07 0.48 6.18
CA SER A 96 10.27 1.63 5.29
C SER A 96 10.38 1.20 3.82
N GLU A 97 11.05 0.07 3.56
CA GLU A 97 11.18 -0.51 2.22
C GLU A 97 9.83 -0.96 1.67
N ILE A 98 9.01 -1.65 2.48
CA ILE A 98 7.65 -2.06 2.11
C ILE A 98 6.77 -0.83 1.81
N VAL A 99 6.77 0.18 2.68
CA VAL A 99 6.01 1.42 2.47
C VAL A 99 6.42 2.10 1.17
N ARG A 100 7.72 2.15 0.86
CA ARG A 100 8.24 2.73 -0.39
C ARG A 100 7.83 1.93 -1.61
N LEU A 101 7.86 0.59 -1.53
CA LEU A 101 7.40 -0.28 -2.62
C LEU A 101 5.91 -0.10 -2.90
N VAL A 102 5.07 -0.05 -1.85
CA VAL A 102 3.64 0.19 -1.98
C VAL A 102 3.36 1.59 -2.54
N ALA A 103 4.06 2.63 -2.04
CA ALA A 103 3.93 3.99 -2.54
C ALA A 103 4.31 4.11 -4.04
N ASN A 104 5.40 3.46 -4.44
CA ASN A 104 5.83 3.43 -5.84
C ASN A 104 4.83 2.65 -6.73
N ALA A 105 4.30 1.52 -6.24
CA ALA A 105 3.29 0.74 -6.96
C ALA A 105 2.00 1.53 -7.16
N THR A 106 1.56 2.29 -6.16
CA THR A 106 0.35 3.13 -6.23
C THR A 106 0.55 4.41 -7.04
N ALA A 107 1.77 4.98 -7.02
CA ALA A 107 2.11 6.18 -7.80
C ALA A 107 2.24 5.90 -9.31
N THR A 108 2.56 4.68 -9.68
CA THR A 108 2.65 4.27 -11.09
C THR A 108 1.25 3.92 -11.58
N LYS A 109 0.45 4.92 -12.01
CA LYS A 109 -0.75 4.65 -12.81
C LYS A 109 -0.33 3.76 -13.98
N ALA A 110 -0.93 2.58 -14.09
CA ALA A 110 -0.61 1.65 -15.15
C ALA A 110 -0.64 2.40 -16.51
N PRO A 111 0.31 2.17 -17.43
CA PRO A 111 0.35 2.85 -18.74
C PRO A 111 -0.96 2.79 -19.48
N ILE A 112 -1.71 1.69 -19.31
CA ILE A 112 -3.04 1.45 -19.87
C ILE A 112 -4.08 2.48 -19.39
N ALA A 113 -4.07 2.84 -18.10
CA ALA A 113 -4.99 3.84 -17.55
C ALA A 113 -4.75 5.22 -18.18
N LYS A 114 -3.50 5.61 -18.40
CA LYS A 114 -3.15 6.87 -19.08
C LYS A 114 -3.64 6.93 -20.52
N ILE A 115 -3.60 5.79 -21.24
CA ILE A 115 -4.11 5.69 -22.61
C ILE A 115 -5.64 5.78 -22.61
N ALA A 116 -6.31 5.08 -21.71
CA ALA A 116 -7.76 5.12 -21.55
C ALA A 116 -8.25 6.55 -21.22
N ASP A 117 -7.59 7.25 -20.28
CA ASP A 117 -7.90 8.64 -19.92
C ASP A 117 -7.71 9.57 -21.14
N LYS A 118 -6.67 9.39 -21.93
CA LYS A 118 -6.39 10.20 -23.11
C LYS A 118 -7.44 9.97 -24.21
N ILE A 119 -7.82 8.72 -24.46
CA ILE A 119 -8.87 8.37 -25.42
C ILE A 119 -10.21 8.97 -25.00
N SER A 120 -10.59 8.81 -23.72
CA SER A 120 -11.82 9.37 -23.17
C SER A 120 -11.87 10.89 -23.29
N GLY A 121 -10.73 11.57 -23.12
CA GLY A 121 -10.62 13.02 -23.24
C GLY A 121 -10.96 13.57 -24.64
N TYR A 122 -10.74 12.77 -25.71
CA TYR A 122 -11.14 13.14 -27.07
C TYR A 122 -12.52 12.60 -27.43
N PHE A 123 -12.86 11.42 -26.96
CA PHE A 123 -14.09 10.72 -27.29
C PHE A 123 -15.33 11.47 -26.75
N VAL A 124 -15.31 11.94 -25.52
CA VAL A 124 -16.45 12.63 -24.89
C VAL A 124 -16.87 13.89 -25.64
N PRO A 125 -15.97 14.82 -26.00
CA PRO A 125 -16.36 16.00 -26.81
C PRO A 125 -16.94 15.64 -28.18
N VAL A 126 -16.38 14.63 -28.85
CA VAL A 126 -16.86 14.20 -30.17
C VAL A 126 -18.29 13.65 -30.08
N VAL A 127 -18.56 12.78 -29.11
CA VAL A 127 -19.91 12.23 -28.88
C VAL A 127 -20.91 13.33 -28.52
N LEU A 128 -20.47 14.29 -27.72
CA LEU A 128 -21.34 15.43 -27.34
C LEU A 128 -21.73 16.27 -28.55
N VAL A 129 -20.80 16.55 -29.46
CA VAL A 129 -21.10 17.25 -30.72
C VAL A 129 -22.06 16.45 -31.59
N ILE A 130 -21.84 15.14 -31.75
CA ILE A 130 -22.72 14.26 -32.53
C ILE A 130 -24.14 14.23 -31.93
N SER A 131 -24.26 14.13 -30.59
CA SER A 131 -25.56 14.12 -29.94
C SER A 131 -26.32 15.42 -30.09
N ILE A 132 -25.64 16.58 -30.03
CA ILE A 132 -26.26 17.88 -30.29
C ILE A 132 -26.72 17.99 -31.73
N ILE A 133 -25.91 17.59 -32.70
CA ILE A 133 -26.29 17.59 -34.13
C ILE A 133 -27.53 16.73 -34.36
N SER A 134 -27.54 15.52 -33.79
CA SER A 134 -28.66 14.57 -33.86
C SER A 134 -29.93 15.16 -33.24
N PHE A 135 -29.80 15.81 -32.08
CA PHE A 135 -30.93 16.50 -31.43
C PHE A 135 -31.55 17.54 -32.34
N VAL A 136 -30.74 18.44 -32.90
CA VAL A 136 -31.23 19.52 -33.78
C VAL A 136 -31.87 18.93 -35.04
N LEU A 137 -31.25 17.92 -35.64
CA LEU A 137 -31.76 17.29 -36.86
C LEU A 137 -33.16 16.70 -36.65
N TRP A 138 -33.31 15.89 -35.55
CA TRP A 138 -34.58 15.28 -35.23
C TRP A 138 -35.65 16.26 -34.79
N LEU A 139 -35.28 17.36 -34.16
CA LEU A 139 -36.19 18.45 -33.79
C LEU A 139 -36.80 19.10 -35.06
N ILE A 140 -36.00 19.28 -36.12
CA ILE A 140 -36.47 19.86 -37.39
C ILE A 140 -37.35 18.89 -38.16
N ILE A 141 -36.98 17.59 -38.19
CA ILE A 141 -37.68 16.57 -39.00
C ILE A 141 -39.00 16.15 -38.33
N SER A 142 -38.94 15.78 -37.05
CA SER A 142 -40.11 15.22 -36.36
C SER A 142 -41.01 16.25 -35.70
N LYS A 143 -40.51 17.45 -35.45
CA LYS A 143 -41.19 18.52 -34.65
C LYS A 143 -41.65 18.05 -33.27
N ASP A 144 -41.17 16.91 -32.82
CA ASP A 144 -41.46 16.29 -31.52
C ASP A 144 -40.24 16.40 -30.62
N ILE A 145 -40.37 17.25 -29.59
CA ILE A 145 -39.31 17.53 -28.61
C ILE A 145 -39.00 16.28 -27.77
N ALA A 146 -40.00 15.48 -27.41
CA ALA A 146 -39.83 14.32 -26.58
C ALA A 146 -38.97 13.25 -27.30
N LEU A 147 -39.23 13.06 -28.59
CA LEU A 147 -38.45 12.12 -29.42
C LEU A 147 -37.01 12.61 -29.59
N ALA A 148 -36.83 13.93 -29.85
CA ALA A 148 -35.49 14.52 -29.98
C ALA A 148 -34.64 14.35 -28.70
N ILE A 149 -35.25 14.58 -27.52
CA ILE A 149 -34.60 14.41 -26.23
C ILE A 149 -34.26 12.94 -25.98
N ASN A 150 -35.15 12.01 -26.28
CA ASN A 150 -34.89 10.57 -26.12
C ASN A 150 -33.67 10.13 -26.94
N ILE A 151 -33.57 10.57 -28.19
CA ILE A 151 -32.43 10.23 -29.05
C ILE A 151 -31.13 10.85 -28.51
N PHE A 152 -31.17 12.10 -28.06
CA PHE A 152 -30.02 12.77 -27.46
C PHE A 152 -29.49 12.01 -26.26
N VAL A 153 -30.38 11.68 -25.30
CA VAL A 153 -30.01 10.95 -24.08
C VAL A 153 -29.51 9.54 -24.42
N SER A 154 -30.15 8.84 -25.37
CA SER A 154 -29.74 7.50 -25.80
C SER A 154 -28.32 7.49 -26.35
N ILE A 155 -27.95 8.47 -27.19
CA ILE A 155 -26.58 8.58 -27.72
C ILE A 155 -25.57 8.80 -26.58
N LEU A 156 -25.89 9.67 -25.62
CA LEU A 156 -24.99 9.94 -24.49
C LEU A 156 -24.80 8.72 -23.59
N VAL A 157 -25.87 8.00 -23.28
CA VAL A 157 -25.82 6.83 -22.39
C VAL A 157 -25.05 5.68 -23.04
N VAL A 158 -25.32 5.38 -24.32
CA VAL A 158 -24.65 4.28 -25.04
C VAL A 158 -23.18 4.57 -25.30
N ALA A 159 -22.84 5.82 -25.56
CA ALA A 159 -21.47 6.23 -25.84
C ALA A 159 -20.62 6.46 -24.56
N CYS A 160 -21.21 6.37 -23.38
CA CYS A 160 -20.45 6.57 -22.14
C CYS A 160 -19.40 5.44 -21.94
N PRO A 161 -18.10 5.75 -21.85
CA PRO A 161 -17.06 4.76 -21.56
C PRO A 161 -16.97 4.42 -20.06
N CYS A 162 -18.07 4.61 -19.30
CA CYS A 162 -18.10 4.42 -17.84
C CYS A 162 -17.70 3.00 -17.43
N SER A 163 -18.01 1.99 -18.25
CA SER A 163 -17.60 0.61 -18.05
C SER A 163 -16.08 0.41 -18.22
N LEU A 164 -15.44 1.21 -19.04
CA LEU A 164 -13.99 1.13 -19.27
C LEU A 164 -13.21 1.67 -18.06
N GLY A 165 -13.73 2.69 -17.37
CA GLY A 165 -13.13 3.25 -16.15
C GLY A 165 -13.18 2.33 -14.94
N LEU A 166 -14.17 1.41 -14.90
CA LEU A 166 -14.29 0.40 -13.84
C LEU A 166 -13.56 -0.92 -14.19
N ALA A 167 -13.45 -1.25 -15.47
CA ALA A 167 -12.81 -2.50 -15.91
C ALA A 167 -11.28 -2.48 -15.74
N THR A 168 -10.63 -1.34 -15.90
CA THR A 168 -9.16 -1.23 -15.80
C THR A 168 -8.62 -1.50 -14.39
N PRO A 169 -9.13 -0.91 -13.28
CA PRO A 169 -8.65 -1.26 -11.96
C PRO A 169 -8.99 -2.69 -11.57
N LEU A 170 -10.15 -3.21 -12.00
CA LEU A 170 -10.55 -4.60 -11.72
C LEU A 170 -9.63 -5.62 -12.42
N ALA A 171 -9.29 -5.39 -13.68
CA ALA A 171 -8.38 -6.25 -14.43
C ALA A 171 -6.96 -6.27 -13.84
N ILE A 172 -6.48 -5.13 -13.33
CA ILE A 172 -5.16 -5.03 -12.67
C ILE A 172 -5.16 -5.80 -11.34
N VAL A 173 -6.23 -5.69 -10.54
CA VAL A 173 -6.36 -6.42 -9.27
C VAL A 173 -6.41 -7.93 -9.53
N ILE A 174 -7.18 -8.38 -10.52
CA ILE A 174 -7.27 -9.81 -10.86
C ILE A 174 -5.93 -10.33 -11.41
N SER A 175 -5.25 -9.58 -12.26
CA SER A 175 -3.93 -9.96 -12.76
C SER A 175 -2.88 -10.06 -11.65
N CYS A 176 -2.92 -9.15 -10.69
CA CYS A 176 -2.02 -9.16 -9.54
C CYS A 176 -2.28 -10.38 -8.64
N LEU A 177 -3.55 -10.71 -8.38
CA LEU A 177 -3.96 -11.89 -7.60
C LEU A 177 -3.56 -13.22 -8.28
N LEU A 178 -3.71 -13.31 -9.61
CA LEU A 178 -3.33 -14.51 -10.37
C LEU A 178 -1.82 -14.70 -10.50
N TYR A 179 -1.03 -13.62 -10.40
CA TYR A 179 0.43 -13.72 -10.52
C TYR A 179 1.13 -13.97 -9.17
N THR A 180 0.42 -13.77 -8.04
CA THR A 180 0.92 -14.00 -6.68
C THR A 180 0.39 -15.31 -6.06
N SER A 181 -0.43 -16.06 -6.76
CA SER A 181 -0.90 -17.41 -6.43
C SER A 181 -0.10 -18.46 -7.21
#